data_1f4677fd8a3978070aa0e4185a511410
#
_entry.id   1f4677fd8a3978070aa0e4185a511410
#
_cell.length_a   1.000
_cell.length_b   1.000
_cell.length_c   1.000
_cell.angle_alpha   90.00
_cell.angle_beta   90.00
_cell.angle_gamma   90.00
#
_symmetry.space_group_name_H-M   'P 1'
#
loop_
_entity.id
_entity.type
_entity.pdbx_description
1 polymer ?
#
loop_
_entity_poly.entity_id
_entity_poly.type
_entity_poly.pdbx_seq_one_letter_code
_entity_poly.pdbx_strand_id
1 'polypeptide(L)'
;MTPSKPFCMKMEQKKPTVEVKKDYRYIVRIVNTDLDGSKPISHALNRIKGISFMFSNALCTIANIDKKKLAGQLNEAEIKRLNDILLSPSQYGFPHWMLNRRSDFETGTDKHLLAADLRFQVDNDIKLMKKIRSYKGVRHMLGQPVRGQKTKSNFRRNKGSASLGVQRKRVGAPAAPKTEGKEKK
;
A
#
# COMPACT_ATOMS: atom_id res chain seq x y z
N MET A 1 58.58 -24.11 -14.72
CA MET A 1 57.72 -23.82 -13.55
C MET A 1 56.65 -22.87 -14.00
N THR A 2 55.45 -23.39 -14.28
CA THR A 2 54.27 -22.62 -14.72
C THR A 2 53.32 -22.48 -13.53
N PRO A 3 52.82 -21.28 -13.16
CA PRO A 3 51.88 -21.12 -12.07
C PRO A 3 50.47 -21.55 -12.53
N SER A 4 49.89 -22.46 -11.78
CA SER A 4 48.52 -22.93 -11.91
C SER A 4 47.51 -21.85 -11.58
N LYS A 5 46.54 -21.62 -12.51
CA LYS A 5 45.41 -20.70 -12.30
C LYS A 5 44.44 -21.26 -11.25
N PRO A 6 43.90 -20.42 -10.35
CA PRO A 6 42.89 -20.88 -9.38
C PRO A 6 41.55 -21.14 -10.10
N PHE A 7 41.04 -22.32 -9.90
CA PHE A 7 39.74 -22.81 -10.36
C PHE A 7 38.63 -22.12 -9.52
N CYS A 8 38.04 -21.08 -10.10
CA CYS A 8 36.92 -20.38 -9.50
C CYS A 8 35.64 -21.19 -9.77
N MET A 9 35.21 -22.00 -8.80
CA MET A 9 33.90 -22.66 -8.83
C MET A 9 32.80 -21.60 -8.78
N LYS A 10 32.14 -21.37 -9.91
CA LYS A 10 30.84 -20.65 -9.91
C LYS A 10 29.81 -21.51 -9.20
N MET A 11 29.46 -21.13 -7.98
CA MET A 11 28.26 -21.67 -7.31
C MET A 11 27.04 -21.16 -8.07
N GLU A 12 26.47 -22.01 -8.91
CA GLU A 12 25.13 -21.80 -9.48
C GLU A 12 24.13 -21.90 -8.32
N GLN A 13 23.64 -20.75 -7.88
CA GLN A 13 22.49 -20.67 -7.00
C GLN A 13 21.27 -21.15 -7.77
N LYS A 14 20.92 -22.44 -7.62
CA LYS A 14 19.64 -22.97 -8.07
C LYS A 14 18.54 -22.19 -7.35
N LYS A 15 17.83 -21.31 -8.06
CA LYS A 15 16.57 -20.72 -7.58
C LYS A 15 15.66 -21.88 -7.22
N PRO A 16 15.04 -21.92 -6.01
CA PRO A 16 14.12 -22.98 -5.66
C PRO A 16 12.97 -22.96 -6.67
N THR A 17 12.88 -24.03 -7.45
CA THR A 17 11.76 -24.28 -8.35
C THR A 17 10.57 -24.62 -7.43
N VAL A 18 9.70 -23.64 -7.22
CA VAL A 18 8.45 -23.84 -6.46
C VAL A 18 7.57 -24.73 -7.32
N GLU A 19 7.39 -25.97 -6.91
CA GLU A 19 6.40 -26.88 -7.50
C GLU A 19 5.02 -26.22 -7.38
N VAL A 20 4.48 -25.74 -8.50
CA VAL A 20 3.19 -25.08 -8.57
C VAL A 20 2.12 -26.15 -8.36
N LYS A 21 1.61 -26.26 -7.13
CA LYS A 21 0.43 -27.09 -6.83
C LYS A 21 -0.74 -26.57 -7.67
N LYS A 22 -1.60 -27.45 -8.15
CA LYS A 22 -2.71 -27.16 -9.09
C LYS A 22 -3.69 -26.06 -8.66
N ASP A 23 -3.68 -25.66 -7.40
CA ASP A 23 -4.58 -24.65 -6.81
C ASP A 23 -3.86 -23.33 -6.44
N TYR A 24 -2.72 -23.02 -7.10
CA TYR A 24 -1.99 -21.79 -6.84
C TYR A 24 -2.65 -20.60 -7.54
N ARG A 25 -3.04 -19.58 -6.74
CA ARG A 25 -3.63 -18.32 -7.24
C ARG A 25 -2.55 -17.24 -7.27
N TYR A 26 -2.31 -16.64 -8.43
CA TYR A 26 -1.37 -15.52 -8.57
C TYR A 26 -1.84 -14.25 -7.87
N ILE A 27 -3.16 -14.05 -7.83
CA ILE A 27 -3.80 -12.90 -7.19
C ILE A 27 -4.85 -13.40 -6.22
N VAL A 28 -4.79 -12.92 -4.98
CA VAL A 28 -5.77 -13.20 -3.92
C VAL A 28 -6.38 -11.89 -3.47
N ARG A 29 -7.71 -11.80 -3.49
CA ARG A 29 -8.43 -10.58 -3.10
C ARG A 29 -8.86 -10.65 -1.64
N ILE A 30 -8.38 -9.69 -0.83
CA ILE A 30 -8.71 -9.54 0.58
C ILE A 30 -9.07 -8.07 0.84
N VAL A 31 -10.21 -7.80 1.48
CA VAL A 31 -10.70 -6.45 1.82
C VAL A 31 -10.57 -5.49 0.62
N ASN A 32 -11.16 -5.90 -0.53
CA ASN A 32 -11.16 -5.12 -1.77
C ASN A 32 -9.76 -4.71 -2.31
N THR A 33 -8.70 -5.39 -1.85
CA THR A 33 -7.33 -5.21 -2.35
C THR A 33 -6.79 -6.50 -2.92
N ASP A 34 -6.10 -6.39 -4.04
CA ASP A 34 -5.49 -7.53 -4.71
C ASP A 34 -4.07 -7.74 -4.16
N LEU A 35 -3.82 -8.92 -3.63
CA LEU A 35 -2.55 -9.33 -3.05
C LEU A 35 -1.78 -10.24 -3.99
N ASP A 36 -0.44 -10.09 -4.00
CA ASP A 36 0.44 -10.94 -4.78
C ASP A 36 0.52 -12.35 -4.16
N GLY A 37 0.10 -13.37 -4.88
CA GLY A 37 0.15 -14.75 -4.43
C GLY A 37 1.56 -15.31 -4.22
N SER A 38 2.58 -14.72 -4.87
CA SER A 38 3.98 -15.17 -4.77
C SER A 38 4.66 -14.79 -3.44
N LYS A 39 4.05 -13.87 -2.67
CA LYS A 39 4.62 -13.39 -1.42
C LYS A 39 4.09 -14.18 -0.22
N PRO A 40 4.89 -14.33 0.86
CA PRO A 40 4.40 -14.83 2.13
C PRO A 40 3.22 -14.00 2.61
N ILE A 41 2.23 -14.63 3.26
CA ILE A 41 1.00 -13.96 3.69
C ILE A 41 1.27 -12.75 4.59
N SER A 42 2.24 -12.84 5.50
CA SER A 42 2.63 -11.75 6.39
C SER A 42 3.11 -10.50 5.63
N HIS A 43 3.77 -10.68 4.48
CA HIS A 43 4.21 -9.57 3.63
C HIS A 43 3.14 -9.12 2.65
N ALA A 44 2.33 -10.05 2.12
CA ALA A 44 1.26 -9.73 1.19
C ALA A 44 0.21 -8.81 1.83
N LEU A 45 -0.17 -9.07 3.09
CA LEU A 45 -1.14 -8.28 3.84
C LEU A 45 -0.72 -6.81 4.02
N ASN A 46 0.57 -6.50 4.07
CA ASN A 46 1.05 -5.11 4.20
C ASN A 46 0.73 -4.22 2.98
N ARG A 47 0.31 -4.81 1.86
CA ARG A 47 -0.19 -4.05 0.72
C ARG A 47 -1.51 -3.35 1.02
N ILE A 48 -2.29 -3.87 1.96
CA ILE A 48 -3.56 -3.27 2.37
C ILE A 48 -3.25 -2.05 3.23
N LYS A 49 -3.71 -0.88 2.82
CA LYS A 49 -3.54 0.34 3.62
C LYS A 49 -4.26 0.20 4.96
N GLY A 50 -3.56 0.47 6.03
CA GLY A 50 -4.05 0.29 7.39
C GLY A 50 -3.47 -0.93 8.10
N ILE A 51 -2.85 -1.86 7.38
CA ILE A 51 -2.18 -3.03 7.97
C ILE A 51 -0.67 -2.75 8.02
N SER A 52 -0.09 -2.90 9.22
CA SER A 52 1.35 -2.89 9.47
C SER A 52 1.88 -4.30 9.66
N PHE A 53 3.21 -4.48 9.70
CA PHE A 53 3.84 -5.77 9.98
C PHE A 53 3.38 -6.39 11.31
N MET A 54 3.24 -5.58 12.36
CA MET A 54 2.78 -6.05 13.67
C MET A 54 1.33 -6.55 13.60
N PHE A 55 0.45 -5.79 12.94
CA PHE A 55 -0.93 -6.17 12.74
C PHE A 55 -1.05 -7.45 11.89
N SER A 56 -0.28 -7.54 10.81
CA SER A 56 -0.21 -8.73 9.95
C SER A 56 0.24 -9.98 10.73
N ASN A 57 1.25 -9.84 11.60
CA ASN A 57 1.71 -10.94 12.45
C ASN A 57 0.64 -11.39 13.43
N ALA A 58 -0.04 -10.45 14.09
CA ALA A 58 -1.14 -10.75 15.01
C ALA A 58 -2.31 -11.43 14.28
N LEU A 59 -2.66 -10.93 13.09
CA LEU A 59 -3.70 -11.49 12.24
C LEU A 59 -3.41 -12.96 11.88
N CYS A 60 -2.19 -13.27 11.43
CA CYS A 60 -1.79 -14.64 11.11
C CYS A 60 -1.87 -15.56 12.34
N THR A 61 -1.49 -15.05 13.52
CA THR A 61 -1.55 -15.83 14.77
C THR A 61 -2.99 -16.12 15.18
N ILE A 62 -3.88 -15.15 15.13
CA ILE A 62 -5.31 -15.30 15.48
C ILE A 62 -6.04 -16.19 14.46
N ALA A 63 -5.72 -16.05 13.17
CA ALA A 63 -6.29 -16.88 12.12
C ALA A 63 -5.75 -18.32 12.10
N ASN A 64 -4.70 -18.62 12.90
CA ASN A 64 -3.97 -19.90 12.89
C ASN A 64 -3.41 -20.25 11.50
N ILE A 65 -2.84 -19.26 10.81
CA ILE A 65 -2.22 -19.43 9.50
C ILE A 65 -0.70 -19.28 9.64
N ASP A 66 0.05 -20.15 8.97
CA ASP A 66 1.51 -20.02 8.94
C ASP A 66 1.93 -18.74 8.20
N LYS A 67 2.72 -17.90 8.87
CA LYS A 67 3.22 -16.62 8.36
C LYS A 67 4.06 -16.75 7.09
N LYS A 68 4.72 -17.89 6.91
CA LYS A 68 5.58 -18.20 5.75
C LYS A 68 4.80 -18.76 4.57
N LYS A 69 3.54 -19.19 4.77
CA LYS A 69 2.68 -19.71 3.71
C LYS A 69 2.50 -18.66 2.62
N LEU A 70 2.58 -19.06 1.34
CA LEU A 70 2.36 -18.16 0.23
C LEU A 70 0.88 -17.75 0.17
N ALA A 71 0.62 -16.48 -0.13
CA ALA A 71 -0.74 -15.98 -0.22
C ALA A 71 -1.57 -16.71 -1.29
N GLY A 72 -0.94 -17.14 -2.39
CA GLY A 72 -1.58 -17.93 -3.44
C GLY A 72 -1.98 -19.36 -3.07
N GLN A 73 -1.51 -19.88 -1.95
CA GLN A 73 -1.83 -21.22 -1.43
C GLN A 73 -2.94 -21.21 -0.37
N LEU A 74 -3.56 -20.04 -0.13
CA LEU A 74 -4.63 -19.92 0.85
C LEU A 74 -5.91 -20.59 0.36
N ASN A 75 -6.55 -21.33 1.27
CA ASN A 75 -7.87 -21.90 1.03
C ASN A 75 -8.95 -20.82 1.12
N GLU A 76 -10.09 -21.00 0.47
CA GLU A 76 -11.20 -20.05 0.56
C GLU A 76 -11.73 -19.84 1.99
N ALA A 77 -11.72 -20.89 2.80
CA ALA A 77 -12.07 -20.80 4.21
C ALA A 77 -11.10 -19.91 5.01
N GLU A 78 -9.80 -19.97 4.72
CA GLU A 78 -8.78 -19.12 5.32
C GLU A 78 -8.95 -17.66 4.89
N ILE A 79 -9.25 -17.42 3.61
CA ILE A 79 -9.51 -16.09 3.07
C ILE A 79 -10.75 -15.46 3.73
N LYS A 80 -11.84 -16.22 3.90
CA LYS A 80 -13.03 -15.74 4.60
C LYS A 80 -12.71 -15.39 6.05
N ARG A 81 -12.03 -16.27 6.78
CA ARG A 81 -11.60 -15.97 8.17
C ARG A 81 -10.78 -14.70 8.27
N LEU A 82 -9.82 -14.51 7.36
CA LEU A 82 -9.02 -13.27 7.32
C LEU A 82 -9.88 -12.03 7.09
N ASN A 83 -10.85 -12.10 6.18
CA ASN A 83 -11.79 -11.00 5.93
C ASN A 83 -12.63 -10.68 7.17
N ASP A 84 -13.19 -11.70 7.84
CA ASP A 84 -14.04 -11.52 9.02
C ASP A 84 -13.26 -10.88 10.17
N ILE A 85 -12.03 -11.34 10.42
CA ILE A 85 -11.15 -10.76 11.44
C ILE A 85 -10.77 -9.32 11.09
N LEU A 86 -10.51 -9.02 9.82
CA LEU A 86 -10.13 -7.68 9.36
C LEU A 86 -11.28 -6.67 9.47
N LEU A 87 -12.52 -7.11 9.26
CA LEU A 87 -13.70 -6.25 9.38
C LEU A 87 -14.04 -5.93 10.83
N SER A 88 -13.82 -6.85 11.76
CA SER A 88 -14.17 -6.69 13.17
C SER A 88 -13.07 -7.17 14.12
N PRO A 89 -11.88 -6.56 14.13
CA PRO A 89 -10.73 -7.04 14.91
C PRO A 89 -10.97 -7.00 16.42
N SER A 90 -11.78 -6.09 16.90
CA SER A 90 -12.12 -5.98 18.34
C SER A 90 -12.81 -7.23 18.90
N GLN A 91 -13.59 -7.94 18.06
CA GLN A 91 -14.28 -9.17 18.46
C GLN A 91 -13.34 -10.38 18.58
N TYR A 92 -12.20 -10.34 17.87
CA TYR A 92 -11.21 -11.42 17.85
C TYR A 92 -10.05 -11.20 18.81
N GLY A 93 -10.20 -10.31 19.80
CA GLY A 93 -9.21 -10.11 20.86
C GLY A 93 -8.00 -9.28 20.48
N PHE A 94 -8.09 -8.46 19.44
CA PHE A 94 -7.03 -7.48 19.17
C PHE A 94 -7.00 -6.41 20.28
N PRO A 95 -5.81 -6.08 20.81
CA PRO A 95 -5.69 -5.04 21.82
C PRO A 95 -6.01 -3.65 21.23
N HIS A 96 -6.63 -2.78 22.01
CA HIS A 96 -7.05 -1.43 21.61
C HIS A 96 -5.91 -0.59 21.01
N TRP A 97 -4.71 -0.73 21.57
CA TRP A 97 -3.54 0.04 21.12
C TRP A 97 -3.09 -0.29 19.70
N MET A 98 -3.50 -1.45 19.15
CA MET A 98 -3.15 -1.88 17.80
C MET A 98 -4.11 -1.33 16.73
N LEU A 99 -5.27 -0.81 17.14
CA LEU A 99 -6.25 -0.23 16.24
C LEU A 99 -5.79 1.15 15.76
N ASN A 100 -6.09 1.48 14.50
CA ASN A 100 -5.65 2.74 13.89
C ASN A 100 -6.57 3.93 14.20
N ARG A 101 -7.83 3.71 14.54
CA ARG A 101 -8.80 4.73 14.93
C ARG A 101 -9.32 4.45 16.31
N ARG A 102 -8.70 5.05 17.31
CA ARG A 102 -9.12 4.96 18.70
C ARG A 102 -9.99 6.14 19.07
N SER A 103 -11.06 5.88 19.80
CA SER A 103 -12.02 6.90 20.25
C SER A 103 -12.48 7.78 19.07
N ASP A 104 -13.20 7.18 18.14
CA ASP A 104 -13.70 7.89 16.95
C ASP A 104 -14.57 9.08 17.39
N PHE A 105 -14.36 10.25 16.75
CA PHE A 105 -14.97 11.52 17.14
C PHE A 105 -16.51 11.48 17.14
N GLU A 106 -17.12 10.73 16.22
CA GLU A 106 -18.57 10.66 16.09
C GLU A 106 -19.19 9.57 16.98
N THR A 107 -18.56 8.42 17.06
CA THR A 107 -19.12 7.23 17.72
C THR A 107 -18.51 6.91 19.08
N GLY A 108 -17.34 7.51 19.41
CA GLY A 108 -16.59 7.21 20.64
C GLY A 108 -15.99 5.79 20.70
N THR A 109 -16.22 4.96 19.69
CA THR A 109 -15.77 3.57 19.66
C THR A 109 -14.43 3.42 18.97
N ASP A 110 -13.70 2.37 19.35
CA ASP A 110 -12.43 2.01 18.71
C ASP A 110 -12.71 1.19 17.45
N LYS A 111 -12.18 1.65 16.31
CA LYS A 111 -12.35 1.02 15.00
C LYS A 111 -11.00 0.78 14.33
N HIS A 112 -10.96 -0.19 13.45
CA HIS A 112 -9.83 -0.37 12.56
C HIS A 112 -10.27 -0.16 11.11
N LEU A 113 -9.77 0.91 10.50
CA LEU A 113 -10.15 1.32 9.15
C LEU A 113 -9.13 0.81 8.14
N LEU A 114 -9.61 0.27 7.03
CA LEU A 114 -8.78 -0.35 6.01
C LEU A 114 -9.01 0.26 4.63
N ALA A 115 -8.00 0.18 3.80
CA ALA A 115 -8.04 0.48 2.37
C ALA A 115 -8.78 1.79 2.01
N ALA A 116 -10.00 1.69 1.47
CA ALA A 116 -10.81 2.83 1.03
C ALA A 116 -11.37 3.63 2.21
N ASP A 117 -11.87 2.94 3.25
CA ASP A 117 -12.49 3.56 4.41
C ASP A 117 -11.50 4.43 5.18
N LEU A 118 -10.23 3.98 5.27
CA LEU A 118 -9.16 4.77 5.87
C LEU A 118 -8.94 6.09 5.10
N ARG A 119 -8.92 6.04 3.77
CA ARG A 119 -8.78 7.25 2.96
C ARG A 119 -9.96 8.19 3.13
N PHE A 120 -11.16 7.64 3.02
CA PHE A 120 -12.39 8.42 3.17
C PHE A 120 -12.43 9.14 4.51
N GLN A 121 -12.07 8.43 5.60
CA GLN A 121 -12.08 9.02 6.93
C GLN A 121 -11.01 10.11 7.10
N VAL A 122 -9.79 9.89 6.57
CA VAL A 122 -8.74 10.93 6.58
C VAL A 122 -9.19 12.18 5.82
N ASP A 123 -9.83 12.02 4.66
CA ASP A 123 -10.37 13.14 3.89
C ASP A 123 -11.48 13.88 4.63
N ASN A 124 -12.35 13.16 5.34
CA ASN A 124 -13.38 13.75 6.18
C ASN A 124 -12.81 14.52 7.37
N ASP A 125 -11.79 13.95 8.05
CA ASP A 125 -11.10 14.63 9.14
C ASP A 125 -10.47 15.95 8.66
N ILE A 126 -9.85 15.94 7.48
CA ILE A 126 -9.27 17.14 6.85
C ILE A 126 -10.38 18.15 6.48
N LYS A 127 -11.50 17.69 5.93
CA LYS A 127 -12.66 18.56 5.62
C LYS A 127 -13.21 19.20 6.89
N LEU A 128 -13.34 18.43 7.96
CA LEU A 128 -13.80 18.93 9.26
C LEU A 128 -12.85 20.02 9.79
N MET A 129 -11.53 19.77 9.79
CA MET A 129 -10.54 20.76 10.20
C MET A 129 -10.61 22.04 9.37
N LYS A 130 -10.85 21.93 8.06
CA LYS A 130 -11.04 23.09 7.15
C LYS A 130 -12.32 23.84 7.49
N LYS A 131 -13.42 23.14 7.77
CA LYS A 131 -14.72 23.73 8.13
C LYS A 131 -14.63 24.53 9.44
N ILE A 132 -13.95 23.98 10.44
CA ILE A 132 -13.71 24.66 11.74
C ILE A 132 -12.73 25.82 11.61
N ARG A 133 -12.01 25.95 10.47
CA ARG A 133 -10.92 26.92 10.26
C ARG A 133 -9.79 26.81 11.29
N SER A 134 -9.52 25.61 11.76
CA SER A 134 -8.38 25.37 12.64
C SER A 134 -7.07 25.71 11.93
N TYR A 135 -5.99 26.01 12.69
CA TYR A 135 -4.68 26.30 12.12
C TYR A 135 -4.23 25.21 11.12
N LYS A 136 -4.37 23.93 11.49
CA LYS A 136 -4.08 22.79 10.59
C LYS A 136 -4.96 22.80 9.34
N GLY A 137 -6.26 23.10 9.50
CA GLY A 137 -7.21 23.18 8.38
C GLY A 137 -6.87 24.28 7.38
N VAL A 138 -6.50 25.47 7.87
CA VAL A 138 -6.06 26.60 7.00
C VAL A 138 -4.77 26.22 6.27
N ARG A 139 -3.82 25.57 6.94
CA ARG A 139 -2.58 25.11 6.29
C ARG A 139 -2.86 24.07 5.20
N HIS A 140 -3.78 23.14 5.43
CA HIS A 140 -4.25 22.20 4.39
C HIS A 140 -4.97 22.88 3.25
N MET A 141 -5.74 23.95 3.51
CA MET A 141 -6.44 24.72 2.47
C MET A 141 -5.45 25.44 1.55
N LEU A 142 -4.40 26.00 2.12
CA LEU A 142 -3.36 26.73 1.38
C LEU A 142 -2.28 25.78 0.77
N GLY A 143 -2.36 24.47 1.00
CA GLY A 143 -1.35 23.53 0.54
C GLY A 143 0.01 23.72 1.20
N GLN A 144 0.06 24.29 2.40
CA GLN A 144 1.28 24.57 3.15
C GLN A 144 1.63 23.43 4.12
N PRO A 145 2.91 23.30 4.52
CA PRO A 145 3.30 22.31 5.53
C PRO A 145 2.52 22.51 6.82
N VAL A 146 2.01 21.41 7.39
CA VAL A 146 1.11 21.44 8.55
C VAL A 146 1.86 21.18 9.87
N ARG A 147 3.05 20.56 9.80
CA ARG A 147 3.81 20.10 10.97
C ARG A 147 4.89 21.09 11.45
N GLY A 148 4.67 22.39 11.27
CA GLY A 148 5.58 23.43 11.77
C GLY A 148 6.89 23.60 11.00
N GLN A 149 7.00 23.06 9.78
CA GLN A 149 8.20 23.25 8.97
C GLN A 149 8.34 24.72 8.55
N LYS A 150 9.59 25.21 8.56
CA LYS A 150 9.92 26.56 8.09
C LYS A 150 9.71 26.66 6.58
N THR A 151 9.04 27.73 6.12
CA THR A 151 8.68 27.92 4.71
C THR A 151 9.42 29.07 4.02
N LYS A 152 10.31 29.77 4.72
CA LYS A 152 11.01 30.97 4.21
C LYS A 152 11.82 30.69 2.95
N SER A 153 12.52 29.55 2.86
CA SER A 153 13.47 29.27 1.79
C SER A 153 13.05 28.15 0.84
N ASN A 154 12.25 27.17 1.28
CA ASN A 154 12.06 25.92 0.56
C ASN A 154 10.60 25.58 0.21
N PHE A 155 9.66 26.48 0.34
CA PHE A 155 8.28 26.24 -0.02
C PHE A 155 7.93 26.88 -1.38
N ARG A 156 7.91 26.07 -2.43
CA ARG A 156 7.50 26.51 -3.78
C ARG A 156 6.00 26.35 -3.94
N ARG A 157 5.23 27.45 -4.15
CA ARG A 157 3.77 27.43 -4.32
C ARG A 157 3.31 26.61 -5.54
N ASN A 158 4.07 26.65 -6.63
CA ASN A 158 3.71 26.02 -7.92
C ASN A 158 4.39 24.66 -8.11
N LYS A 159 4.59 23.87 -7.06
CA LYS A 159 5.14 22.53 -7.17
C LYS A 159 4.15 21.64 -7.91
N GLY A 160 4.48 21.24 -9.14
CA GLY A 160 3.61 20.41 -9.99
C GLY A 160 2.75 21.20 -10.99
N SER A 161 2.68 22.54 -10.91
CA SER A 161 2.15 23.38 -11.97
C SER A 161 3.17 23.47 -13.12
N ALA A 162 2.68 23.67 -14.35
CA ALA A 162 3.52 23.78 -15.54
C ALA A 162 4.72 24.69 -15.28
N SER A 163 5.90 24.20 -15.55
CA SER A 163 7.14 24.97 -15.43
C SER A 163 7.08 26.16 -16.38
N LEU A 164 7.12 27.38 -15.86
CA LEU A 164 7.26 28.63 -16.63
C LEU A 164 8.66 28.77 -17.25
N GLY A 165 9.42 27.70 -17.41
CA GLY A 165 10.73 27.69 -18.03
C GLY A 165 10.70 27.05 -19.40
N VAL A 166 11.71 27.34 -20.21
CA VAL A 166 11.91 26.74 -21.54
C VAL A 166 11.93 25.23 -21.41
N GLN A 167 10.92 24.56 -21.95
CA GLN A 167 10.92 23.12 -22.09
C GLN A 167 11.95 22.75 -23.18
N ARG A 168 13.09 22.22 -22.78
CA ARG A 168 14.01 21.59 -23.74
C ARG A 168 13.26 20.43 -24.40
N LYS A 169 12.93 20.57 -25.69
CA LYS A 169 12.47 19.42 -26.50
C LYS A 169 13.49 18.31 -26.35
N ARG A 170 13.10 17.17 -25.84
CA ARG A 170 13.97 15.98 -25.87
C ARG A 170 14.18 15.61 -27.33
N VAL A 171 15.36 15.89 -27.85
CA VAL A 171 15.79 15.45 -29.17
C VAL A 171 15.88 13.92 -29.07
N GLY A 172 14.99 13.20 -29.77
CA GLY A 172 15.08 11.75 -29.87
C GLY A 172 13.85 10.92 -29.46
N ALA A 173 12.73 11.52 -29.10
CA ALA A 173 11.49 10.75 -28.97
C ALA A 173 10.84 10.58 -30.35
N PRO A 174 10.64 9.34 -30.88
CA PRO A 174 9.89 9.15 -32.13
C PRO A 174 8.47 9.70 -31.95
N ALA A 175 8.01 10.47 -32.94
CA ALA A 175 6.67 11.03 -32.97
C ALA A 175 5.65 9.87 -32.94
N ALA A 176 4.72 9.91 -31.97
CA ALA A 176 3.60 8.98 -31.93
C ALA A 176 2.82 9.09 -33.26
N PRO A 177 2.38 7.97 -33.88
CA PRO A 177 1.61 8.02 -35.11
C PRO A 177 0.30 8.76 -34.89
N LYS A 178 0.04 9.77 -35.72
CA LYS A 178 -1.25 10.45 -35.74
C LYS A 178 -2.31 9.44 -36.19
N THR A 179 -3.22 9.10 -35.30
CA THR A 179 -4.43 8.35 -35.66
C THR A 179 -5.31 9.28 -36.51
N GLU A 180 -5.36 9.00 -37.81
CA GLU A 180 -6.29 9.64 -38.73
C GLU A 180 -7.72 9.33 -38.28
N GLY A 181 -8.50 10.40 -38.07
CA GLY A 181 -9.91 10.31 -37.72
C GLY A 181 -10.71 9.62 -38.81
N LYS A 182 -11.43 8.56 -38.47
CA LYS A 182 -12.46 7.98 -39.32
C LYS A 182 -13.60 8.99 -39.43
N GLU A 183 -13.76 9.55 -40.63
CA GLU A 183 -14.96 10.24 -41.04
C GLU A 183 -16.17 9.30 -40.92
N LYS A 184 -17.17 9.77 -40.20
CA LYS A 184 -18.51 9.15 -40.21
C LYS A 184 -19.23 9.55 -41.47
N LYS A 185 -19.59 8.59 -42.28
CA LYS A 185 -20.74 8.65 -43.20
C LYS A 185 -21.94 8.10 -42.48
#